data_232e5caed10bb1ca83ba4b1c1f57e710
#
_entry.id   232e5caed10bb1ca83ba4b1c1f57e710
#
_cell.length_a   1.000
_cell.length_b   1.000
_cell.length_c   1.000
_cell.angle_alpha   90.00
_cell.angle_beta   90.00
_cell.angle_gamma   90.00
#
_symmetry.space_group_name_H-M   'P 1'
#
loop_
_entity.id
_entity.type
_entity.pdbx_description
1 polymer ?
#
loop_
_entity_poly.entity_id
_entity_poly.type
_entity_poly.pdbx_seq_one_letter_code
_entity_poly.pdbx_strand_id
1 'polypeptide(L)'
;MKSLPHTAELLALAGRTVWYKPPDEAVADQLNLVAHVLTYGDQEDVKVLRRYLDLNDIRESLDRAPPGVFDERSWSYWNAMVGRFPPPPMPRRLIPD
;
A
#
# COMPACT_ATOMS: atom_id res chain seq x y z
N MET A 1 5.68 -7.83 9.14
CA MET A 1 6.13 -7.40 7.78
C MET A 1 7.55 -6.87 7.84
N LYS A 2 8.36 -7.19 6.85
CA LYS A 2 9.75 -6.72 6.77
C LYS A 2 9.81 -5.20 6.62
N SER A 3 10.84 -4.59 7.20
CA SER A 3 11.12 -3.18 6.94
C SER A 3 11.63 -3.00 5.52
N LEU A 4 11.11 -2.03 4.80
CA LEU A 4 11.55 -1.72 3.44
C LEU A 4 12.88 -0.98 3.48
N PRO A 5 13.90 -1.42 2.71
CA PRO A 5 15.16 -0.70 2.61
C PRO A 5 14.99 0.59 1.80
N HIS A 6 15.83 1.59 2.07
CA HIS A 6 15.81 2.86 1.34
C HIS A 6 16.66 2.77 0.07
N THR A 7 16.26 1.87 -0.83
CA THR A 7 16.95 1.71 -2.12
C THR A 7 16.52 2.80 -3.10
N ALA A 8 17.35 3.05 -4.13
CA ALA A 8 17.04 4.05 -5.14
C ALA A 8 15.68 3.77 -5.81
N GLU A 9 15.36 2.50 -6.10
CA GLU A 9 14.09 2.17 -6.74
C GLU A 9 12.88 2.36 -5.81
N LEU A 10 13.01 2.07 -4.51
CA LEU A 10 11.93 2.32 -3.56
C LEU A 10 11.75 3.81 -3.27
N LEU A 11 12.82 4.57 -3.21
CA LEU A 11 12.74 6.03 -3.07
C LEU A 11 12.07 6.66 -4.30
N ALA A 12 12.39 6.19 -5.50
CA ALA A 12 11.75 6.66 -6.71
C ALA A 12 10.26 6.29 -6.75
N LEU A 13 9.92 5.06 -6.35
CA LEU A 13 8.54 4.60 -6.23
C LEU A 13 7.75 5.48 -5.26
N ALA A 14 8.31 5.75 -4.09
CA ALA A 14 7.69 6.61 -3.08
C ALA A 14 7.46 8.02 -3.62
N GLY A 15 8.41 8.58 -4.35
CA GLY A 15 8.26 9.90 -4.95
C GLY A 15 7.13 9.99 -5.98
N ARG A 16 6.82 8.88 -6.67
CA ARG A 16 5.71 8.84 -7.64
C ARG A 16 4.35 8.63 -7.00
N THR A 17 4.28 7.89 -5.89
CA THR A 17 3.00 7.46 -5.31
C THR A 17 2.60 8.20 -4.06
N VAL A 18 3.56 8.73 -3.30
CA VAL A 18 3.31 9.52 -2.08
C VAL A 18 3.94 10.90 -2.28
N TRP A 19 3.29 11.72 -3.10
CA TRP A 19 3.82 12.99 -3.57
C TRP A 19 3.90 14.08 -2.50
N TYR A 20 3.21 13.91 -1.37
CA TYR A 20 3.14 14.91 -0.31
C TYR A 20 4.18 14.71 0.81
N LYS A 21 5.05 13.72 0.69
CA LYS A 21 6.14 13.44 1.64
C LYS A 21 7.48 13.32 0.93
N PRO A 22 8.58 13.68 1.58
CA PRO A 22 9.90 13.32 1.07
C PRO A 22 10.01 11.79 0.90
N PRO A 23 10.70 11.30 -0.14
CA PRO A 23 10.75 9.85 -0.43
C PRO A 23 11.25 9.00 0.73
N ASP A 24 12.26 9.43 1.46
CA ASP A 24 12.81 8.67 2.60
C ASP A 24 11.79 8.55 3.74
N GLU A 25 11.03 9.59 4.01
CA GLU A 25 9.95 9.56 5.00
C GLU A 25 8.80 8.65 4.55
N ALA A 26 8.48 8.68 3.24
CA ALA A 26 7.43 7.83 2.68
C ALA A 26 7.81 6.35 2.77
N VAL A 27 9.05 5.98 2.53
CA VAL A 27 9.53 4.59 2.69
C VAL A 27 9.51 4.18 4.17
N ALA A 28 9.84 5.06 5.08
CA ALA A 28 9.79 4.79 6.51
C ALA A 28 8.37 4.55 7.01
N ASP A 29 7.38 5.23 6.43
CA ASP A 29 5.95 5.02 6.70
C ASP A 29 5.38 3.97 5.75
N GLN A 30 5.88 2.75 5.85
CA GLN A 30 5.66 1.73 4.82
C GLN A 30 4.22 1.25 4.67
N LEU A 31 3.41 1.23 5.73
CA LEU A 31 2.00 0.86 5.60
C LEU A 31 1.24 1.86 4.73
N ASN A 32 1.53 3.14 4.89
CA ASN A 32 0.97 4.19 4.06
C ASN A 32 1.50 4.12 2.63
N LEU A 33 2.81 3.85 2.45
CA LEU A 33 3.41 3.66 1.13
C LEU A 33 2.75 2.49 0.39
N VAL A 34 2.63 1.33 1.03
CA VAL A 34 2.01 0.16 0.41
C VAL A 34 0.58 0.48 -0.02
N ALA A 35 -0.22 1.11 0.85
CA ALA A 35 -1.59 1.48 0.52
C ALA A 35 -1.65 2.41 -0.70
N HIS A 36 -0.75 3.39 -0.80
CA HIS A 36 -0.69 4.29 -1.94
C HIS A 36 -0.27 3.59 -3.22
N VAL A 37 0.73 2.71 -3.17
CA VAL A 37 1.16 1.95 -4.35
C VAL A 37 0.04 1.04 -4.85
N LEU A 38 -0.65 0.33 -3.96
CA LEU A 38 -1.73 -0.58 -4.34
C LEU A 38 -2.96 0.16 -4.87
N THR A 39 -3.14 1.41 -4.50
CA THR A 39 -4.29 2.23 -4.94
C THR A 39 -3.97 3.02 -6.20
N TYR A 40 -2.83 3.67 -6.25
CA TYR A 40 -2.49 4.65 -7.30
C TYR A 40 -1.35 4.23 -8.21
N GLY A 41 -0.54 3.24 -7.82
CA GLY A 41 0.59 2.78 -8.62
C GLY A 41 0.13 2.02 -9.87
N ASP A 42 0.97 2.02 -10.91
CA ASP A 42 0.75 1.20 -12.09
C ASP A 42 1.35 -0.21 -11.90
N GLN A 43 1.29 -1.04 -12.95
CA GLN A 43 1.83 -2.41 -12.89
C GLN A 43 3.32 -2.44 -12.59
N GLU A 44 4.09 -1.50 -13.13
CA GLU A 44 5.53 -1.44 -12.87
C GLU A 44 5.82 -1.06 -11.42
N ASP A 45 5.06 -0.14 -10.86
CA ASP A 45 5.19 0.24 -9.45
C ASP A 45 4.90 -0.96 -8.53
N VAL A 46 3.86 -1.72 -8.84
CA VAL A 46 3.52 -2.93 -8.10
C VAL A 46 4.62 -3.98 -8.22
N LYS A 47 5.21 -4.16 -9.40
CA LYS A 47 6.32 -5.08 -9.59
C LYS A 47 7.53 -4.71 -8.74
N VAL A 48 7.86 -3.43 -8.66
CA VAL A 48 8.96 -2.96 -7.80
C VAL A 48 8.66 -3.31 -6.34
N LEU A 49 7.47 -2.99 -5.86
CA LEU A 49 7.07 -3.31 -4.48
C LEU A 49 7.13 -4.82 -4.21
N ARG A 50 6.68 -5.64 -5.17
CA ARG A 50 6.65 -7.10 -5.04
C ARG A 50 8.04 -7.76 -5.04
N ARG A 51 9.09 -7.04 -5.39
CA ARG A 51 10.47 -7.53 -5.21
C ARG A 51 10.88 -7.57 -3.74
N TYR A 52 10.23 -6.78 -2.90
CA TYR A 52 10.54 -6.64 -1.48
C TYR A 52 9.50 -7.28 -0.58
N LEU A 53 8.26 -7.35 -1.03
CA LEU A 53 7.12 -7.83 -0.25
C LEU A 53 6.40 -8.97 -0.97
N ASP A 54 6.16 -10.07 -0.26
CA ASP A 54 5.35 -11.18 -0.78
C ASP A 54 3.86 -10.97 -0.50
N LEU A 55 3.01 -11.94 -0.90
CA LEU A 55 1.57 -11.83 -0.70
C LEU A 55 1.17 -11.83 0.78
N ASN A 56 1.95 -12.49 1.64
CA ASN A 56 1.69 -12.46 3.08
C ASN A 56 1.96 -11.07 3.65
N ASP A 57 3.00 -10.40 3.17
CA ASP A 57 3.30 -9.01 3.54
C ASP A 57 2.20 -8.07 3.07
N ILE A 58 1.70 -8.27 1.84
CA ILE A 58 0.58 -7.50 1.30
C ILE A 58 -0.68 -7.70 2.14
N ARG A 59 -0.98 -8.95 2.51
CA ARG A 59 -2.11 -9.28 3.37
C ARG A 59 -2.03 -8.56 4.71
N GLU A 60 -0.87 -8.60 5.36
CA GLU A 60 -0.63 -7.88 6.61
C GLU A 60 -0.81 -6.37 6.44
N SER A 61 -0.32 -5.81 5.31
CA SER A 61 -0.48 -4.40 5.00
C SER A 61 -1.96 -4.01 4.83
N LEU A 62 -2.77 -4.89 4.24
CA LEU A 62 -4.21 -4.66 4.13
C LEU A 62 -4.89 -4.67 5.50
N ASP A 63 -4.49 -5.60 6.39
CA ASP A 63 -5.03 -5.69 7.75
C ASP A 63 -4.70 -4.45 8.58
N ARG A 64 -3.62 -3.78 8.28
CA ARG A 64 -3.12 -2.61 8.99
C ARG A 64 -3.17 -1.33 8.15
N ALA A 65 -3.99 -1.33 7.09
CA ALA A 65 -4.07 -0.21 6.17
C ALA A 65 -4.56 1.07 6.87
N PRO A 66 -3.95 2.23 6.56
CA PRO A 66 -4.44 3.50 7.09
C PRO A 66 -5.82 3.82 6.51
N PRO A 67 -6.73 4.38 7.32
CA PRO A 67 -8.06 4.73 6.83
C PRO A 67 -8.01 5.85 5.79
N GLY A 68 -8.88 5.76 4.80
CA GLY A 68 -9.08 6.82 3.82
C GLY A 68 -8.12 6.81 2.64
N VAL A 69 -7.24 5.80 2.49
CA VAL A 69 -6.33 5.70 1.34
C VAL A 69 -6.94 4.84 0.24
N PHE A 70 -7.38 3.62 0.57
CA PHE A 70 -7.95 2.71 -0.43
C PHE A 70 -9.31 3.20 -0.93
N ASP A 71 -9.54 3.07 -2.25
CA ASP A 71 -10.88 3.09 -2.79
C ASP A 71 -11.47 1.66 -2.78
N GLU A 72 -12.76 1.54 -3.01
CA GLU A 72 -13.46 0.23 -2.94
C GLU A 72 -12.93 -0.75 -3.99
N ARG A 73 -12.60 -0.26 -5.18
CA ARG A 73 -12.12 -1.10 -6.28
C ARG A 73 -10.76 -1.70 -5.98
N SER A 74 -9.82 -0.88 -5.53
CA SER A 74 -8.48 -1.34 -5.17
C SER A 74 -8.52 -2.26 -3.96
N TRP A 75 -9.35 -1.94 -2.97
CA TRP A 75 -9.55 -2.77 -1.79
C TRP A 75 -10.06 -4.17 -2.15
N SER A 76 -11.10 -4.24 -2.98
CA SER A 76 -11.66 -5.52 -3.42
C SER A 76 -10.65 -6.34 -4.23
N TYR A 77 -9.94 -5.70 -5.15
CA TYR A 77 -8.94 -6.36 -5.99
C TYR A 77 -7.84 -6.99 -5.14
N TRP A 78 -7.23 -6.22 -4.25
CA TRP A 78 -6.09 -6.71 -3.47
C TRP A 78 -6.50 -7.73 -2.41
N ASN A 79 -7.68 -7.59 -1.81
CA ASN A 79 -8.20 -8.62 -0.92
C ASN A 79 -8.44 -9.93 -1.66
N ALA A 80 -8.98 -9.89 -2.87
CA ALA A 80 -9.14 -11.09 -3.71
C ALA A 80 -7.78 -11.73 -4.02
N MET A 81 -6.76 -10.92 -4.31
CA MET A 81 -5.41 -11.42 -4.59
C MET A 81 -4.78 -12.16 -3.41
N VAL A 82 -5.15 -11.83 -2.18
CA VAL A 82 -4.67 -12.51 -0.98
C VAL A 82 -5.67 -13.56 -0.45
N GLY A 83 -6.66 -13.91 -1.25
CA GLY A 83 -7.59 -14.99 -0.95
C GLY A 83 -8.80 -14.59 -0.12
N ARG A 84 -9.15 -13.31 -0.06
CA ARG A 84 -10.31 -12.82 0.68
C ARG A 84 -11.41 -12.33 -0.27
N PHE A 85 -12.39 -13.19 -0.49
CA PHE A 85 -13.55 -12.84 -1.30
C PHE A 85 -14.81 -13.42 -0.64
N PRO A 86 -15.82 -12.61 -0.27
CA PRO A 86 -15.84 -11.13 -0.40
C PRO A 86 -14.82 -10.43 0.50
N PRO A 87 -14.42 -9.20 0.18
CA PRO A 87 -13.43 -8.49 0.99
C PRO A 87 -14.01 -8.10 2.36
N PRO A 88 -13.15 -8.02 3.41
CA PRO A 88 -13.58 -7.47 4.69
C PRO A 88 -13.91 -5.98 4.56
N PRO A 89 -14.58 -5.38 5.55
CA PRO A 89 -14.88 -3.95 5.51
C PRO A 89 -13.63 -3.10 5.32
N MET A 90 -13.73 -2.13 4.42
CA MET A 90 -12.62 -1.21 4.12
C MET A 90 -12.42 -0.23 5.26
N PRO A 91 -11.16 0.04 5.67
CA PRO A 91 -10.90 1.07 6.67
C PRO A 91 -11.39 2.43 6.20
N ARG A 92 -12.19 3.09 7.00
CA ARG A 92 -12.75 4.40 6.68
C ARG A 92 -12.41 5.39 7.77
N ARG A 93 -12.21 6.65 7.37
CA ARG A 93 -12.08 7.72 8.34
C ARG A 93 -13.41 7.89 9.08
N LEU A 94 -13.33 7.98 10.41
CA LEU A 94 -14.47 8.40 11.19
C LEU A 94 -14.65 9.89 10.96
N ILE A 95 -15.76 10.25 10.34
CA ILE A 95 -16.14 11.66 10.17
C ILE A 95 -17.11 11.96 11.31
N PRO A 96 -16.73 12.80 12.28
CA PRO A 96 -17.69 13.19 13.32
C PRO A 96 -18.85 13.95 12.68
N ASP A 97 -20.02 13.56 13.03
CA ASP A 97 -21.23 14.25 12.61
C ASP A 97 -21.39 15.59 13.35
#